data_20040fe38940630674e787f3198c8d71
#
_entry.id   20040fe38940630674e787f3198c8d71
#
_cell.length_a   1.000
_cell.length_b   1.000
_cell.length_c   1.000
_cell.angle_alpha   90.00
_cell.angle_beta   90.00
_cell.angle_gamma   90.00
#
_symmetry.space_group_name_H-M   'P 1'
#
loop_
_entity.id
_entity.type
_entity.pdbx_description
1 polymer ?
#
loop_
_entity_poly.entity_id
_entity_poly.type
_entity_poly.pdbx_seq_one_letter_code
_entity_poly.pdbx_strand_id
1 'polypeptide(L)'
;GQQRFTVMTLVAIVLRHYYKEWINFLDDGKRLRFISRTKDNEYLAAVINGQAEVLDPNRKMEEGKQVISDFMVSQFSTEYQREVFAKSVYCRMSFFFSELPASYANNPASLNKYFEAMNAGGKGLEQHEILKVRLMQGEDNKEHLTRIWNAVCDLNCPIIKRYEKE
;
A
#
# COMPACT_ATOMS: atom_id res chain seq x y z
N GLY A 1 -3.55 -7.11 4.89
CA GLY A 1 -3.52 -7.38 3.52
C GLY A 1 -2.98 -6.29 2.61
N GLN A 2 -3.83 -5.37 2.16
CA GLN A 2 -3.45 -4.38 1.11
C GLN A 2 -2.25 -3.51 1.48
N GLN A 3 -2.19 -2.97 2.69
CA GLN A 3 -1.07 -2.11 3.11
C GLN A 3 0.27 -2.84 3.06
N ARG A 4 0.34 -4.06 3.60
CA ARG A 4 1.58 -4.86 3.58
C ARG A 4 1.99 -5.19 2.15
N PHE A 5 1.03 -5.53 1.30
CA PHE A 5 1.31 -5.83 -0.10
C PHE A 5 1.73 -4.59 -0.88
N THR A 6 1.15 -3.41 -0.58
CA THR A 6 1.60 -2.12 -1.14
C THR A 6 3.06 -1.85 -0.77
N VAL A 7 3.43 -2.00 0.51
CA VAL A 7 4.83 -1.84 0.95
C VAL A 7 5.75 -2.80 0.20
N MET A 8 5.37 -4.07 0.06
CA MET A 8 6.18 -5.04 -0.68
C MET A 8 6.33 -4.68 -2.16
N THR A 9 5.29 -4.11 -2.77
CA THR A 9 5.36 -3.62 -4.14
C THR A 9 6.34 -2.45 -4.26
N LEU A 10 6.33 -1.51 -3.31
CA LEU A 10 7.31 -0.40 -3.27
C LEU A 10 8.74 -0.92 -3.05
N VAL A 11 8.93 -1.89 -2.16
CA VAL A 11 10.22 -2.57 -1.98
C VAL A 11 10.69 -3.19 -3.28
N ALA A 12 9.84 -3.93 -4.00
CA ALA A 12 10.19 -4.53 -5.27
C ALA A 12 10.55 -3.49 -6.34
N ILE A 13 9.83 -2.35 -6.39
CA ILE A 13 10.11 -1.23 -7.30
C ILE A 13 11.51 -0.66 -7.04
N VAL A 14 11.91 -0.50 -5.78
CA VAL A 14 13.25 0.02 -5.45
C VAL A 14 14.33 -1.04 -5.67
N LEU A 15 14.12 -2.25 -5.16
CA LEU A 15 15.14 -3.30 -5.19
C LEU A 15 15.43 -3.83 -6.60
N ARG A 16 14.52 -3.69 -7.58
CA ARG A 16 14.79 -4.08 -8.97
C ARG A 16 15.95 -3.31 -9.62
N HIS A 17 16.29 -2.11 -9.09
CA HIS A 17 17.45 -1.35 -9.57
C HIS A 17 18.77 -2.05 -9.21
N TYR A 18 18.78 -2.82 -8.14
CA TYR A 18 19.96 -3.55 -7.68
C TYR A 18 19.94 -5.03 -8.08
N TYR A 19 18.73 -5.64 -8.16
CA TYR A 19 18.55 -7.02 -8.60
C TYR A 19 17.30 -7.13 -9.47
N LYS A 20 17.50 -7.22 -10.78
CA LYS A 20 16.44 -7.11 -11.78
C LYS A 20 15.33 -8.16 -11.67
N GLU A 21 15.59 -9.32 -11.05
CA GLU A 21 14.59 -10.39 -10.90
C GLU A 21 13.35 -9.95 -10.09
N TRP A 22 13.45 -8.83 -9.35
CA TRP A 22 12.29 -8.23 -8.69
C TRP A 22 11.18 -7.81 -9.66
N ILE A 23 11.48 -7.68 -10.96
CA ILE A 23 10.46 -7.41 -11.99
C ILE A 23 9.45 -8.56 -12.07
N ASN A 24 9.89 -9.82 -11.82
CA ASN A 24 9.02 -10.99 -11.79
C ASN A 24 8.02 -10.95 -10.62
N PHE A 25 8.43 -10.34 -9.50
CA PHE A 25 7.51 -10.10 -8.38
C PHE A 25 6.47 -9.04 -8.73
N LEU A 26 6.84 -8.02 -9.48
CA LEU A 26 5.92 -6.94 -9.87
C LEU A 26 4.86 -7.39 -10.89
N ASP A 27 5.17 -8.36 -11.77
CA ASP A 27 4.25 -8.96 -12.75
C ASP A 27 3.44 -7.89 -13.52
N ASP A 28 4.13 -6.92 -14.09
CA ASP A 28 3.54 -5.77 -14.80
C ASP A 28 2.44 -5.02 -14.01
N GLY A 29 2.52 -5.04 -12.70
CA GLY A 29 1.53 -4.40 -11.82
C GLY A 29 0.24 -5.18 -11.62
N LYS A 30 0.14 -6.41 -12.14
CA LYS A 30 -1.10 -7.21 -12.05
C LYS A 30 -1.41 -7.70 -10.64
N ARG A 31 -0.39 -7.80 -9.78
CA ARG A 31 -0.54 -8.37 -8.43
C ARG A 31 -1.20 -7.45 -7.41
N LEU A 32 -1.17 -6.14 -7.63
CA LEU A 32 -1.78 -5.17 -6.74
C LEU A 32 -2.68 -4.23 -7.53
N ARG A 33 -3.97 -4.30 -7.27
CA ARG A 33 -4.96 -3.41 -7.84
C ARG A 33 -5.93 -2.94 -6.78
N PHE A 34 -6.20 -1.65 -6.75
CA PHE A 34 -7.20 -1.04 -5.90
C PHE A 34 -8.52 -0.85 -6.67
N ILE A 35 -9.62 -1.39 -6.14
CA ILE A 35 -10.92 -1.36 -6.84
C ILE A 35 -11.45 0.06 -7.02
N SER A 36 -11.27 0.92 -6.00
CA SER A 36 -11.86 2.28 -5.94
C SER A 36 -10.81 3.40 -5.95
N ARG A 37 -9.54 3.11 -6.29
CA ARG A 37 -8.45 4.09 -6.28
C ARG A 37 -7.70 4.06 -7.62
N THR A 38 -8.38 4.53 -8.66
CA THR A 38 -7.87 4.50 -10.06
C THR A 38 -6.55 5.24 -10.19
N LYS A 39 -6.41 6.43 -9.59
CA LYS A 39 -5.17 7.22 -9.59
C LYS A 39 -3.99 6.46 -8.98
N ASP A 40 -4.21 5.70 -7.90
CA ASP A 40 -3.16 4.89 -7.29
C ASP A 40 -2.72 3.74 -8.19
N ASN A 41 -3.66 3.15 -8.95
CA ASN A 41 -3.34 2.13 -9.94
C ASN A 41 -2.53 2.71 -11.09
N GLU A 42 -2.90 3.89 -11.59
CA GLU A 42 -2.19 4.61 -12.64
C GLU A 42 -0.78 4.98 -12.19
N TYR A 43 -0.65 5.51 -10.97
CA TYR A 43 0.66 5.80 -10.37
C TYR A 43 1.54 4.55 -10.29
N LEU A 44 1.03 3.44 -9.74
CA LEU A 44 1.81 2.20 -9.63
C LEU A 44 2.20 1.66 -11.00
N ALA A 45 1.29 1.66 -11.97
CA ALA A 45 1.58 1.23 -13.33
C ALA A 45 2.69 2.08 -13.98
N ALA A 46 2.63 3.40 -13.83
CA ALA A 46 3.62 4.32 -14.34
C ALA A 46 5.02 4.06 -13.73
N VAL A 47 5.07 3.93 -12.39
CA VAL A 47 6.34 3.67 -11.68
C VAL A 47 6.89 2.28 -12.00
N ILE A 48 6.05 1.26 -12.13
CA ILE A 48 6.47 -0.09 -12.53
C ILE A 48 7.02 -0.07 -13.96
N ASN A 49 6.44 0.70 -14.86
CA ASN A 49 6.91 0.86 -16.23
C ASN A 49 8.13 1.79 -16.36
N GLY A 50 8.67 2.29 -15.25
CA GLY A 50 9.89 3.09 -15.25
C GLY A 50 9.71 4.55 -15.64
N GLN A 51 8.48 5.08 -15.57
CA GLN A 51 8.26 6.51 -15.78
C GLN A 51 8.87 7.31 -14.63
N ALA A 52 9.75 8.26 -14.96
CA ALA A 52 10.47 9.06 -13.97
C ALA A 52 9.57 10.10 -13.30
N GLU A 53 8.63 10.65 -14.06
CA GLU A 53 7.68 11.66 -13.59
C GLU A 53 6.24 11.16 -13.79
N VAL A 54 5.47 11.16 -12.73
CA VAL A 54 4.05 10.84 -12.75
C VAL A 54 3.28 12.09 -12.38
N LEU A 55 2.33 12.48 -13.21
CA LEU A 55 1.39 13.55 -12.90
C LEU A 55 0.49 13.12 -11.73
N ASP A 56 0.42 13.97 -10.70
CA ASP A 56 -0.40 13.72 -9.49
C ASP A 56 0.00 12.42 -8.73
N PRO A 57 1.26 12.29 -8.29
CA PRO A 57 1.73 11.08 -7.63
C PRO A 57 1.04 10.87 -6.27
N ASN A 58 0.85 9.60 -5.89
CA ASN A 58 0.44 9.31 -4.52
C ASN A 58 1.59 9.64 -3.56
N ARG A 59 1.45 10.75 -2.83
CA ARG A 59 2.49 11.28 -1.94
C ARG A 59 2.99 10.25 -0.92
N LYS A 60 2.09 9.47 -0.30
CA LYS A 60 2.49 8.45 0.69
C LYS A 60 3.28 7.30 0.06
N MET A 61 2.97 6.93 -1.17
CA MET A 61 3.73 5.91 -1.89
C MET A 61 5.09 6.44 -2.34
N GLU A 62 5.18 7.71 -2.76
CA GLU A 62 6.46 8.36 -3.07
C GLU A 62 7.35 8.48 -1.83
N GLU A 63 6.80 8.96 -0.71
CA GLU A 63 7.52 9.02 0.57
C GLU A 63 8.00 7.62 0.99
N GLY A 64 7.15 6.60 0.88
CA GLY A 64 7.51 5.21 1.18
C GLY A 64 8.63 4.68 0.28
N LYS A 65 8.58 4.95 -1.01
CA LYS A 65 9.62 4.59 -1.97
C LYS A 65 10.95 5.28 -1.64
N GLN A 66 10.89 6.58 -1.28
CA GLN A 66 12.06 7.34 -0.88
C GLN A 66 12.71 6.78 0.39
N VAL A 67 11.91 6.48 1.41
CA VAL A 67 12.40 5.86 2.66
C VAL A 67 13.14 4.54 2.39
N ILE A 68 12.63 3.71 1.48
CA ILE A 68 13.29 2.46 1.11
C ILE A 68 14.61 2.74 0.37
N SER A 69 14.63 3.70 -0.53
CA SER A 69 15.84 4.11 -1.25
C SER A 69 16.90 4.64 -0.31
N ASP A 70 16.53 5.53 0.62
CA ASP A 70 17.42 6.11 1.62
C ASP A 70 17.99 5.04 2.56
N PHE A 71 17.15 4.08 2.96
CA PHE A 71 17.60 2.92 3.71
C PHE A 71 18.68 2.15 2.96
N MET A 72 18.47 1.86 1.67
CA MET A 72 19.47 1.13 0.87
C MET A 72 20.80 1.87 0.78
N VAL A 73 20.76 3.19 0.61
CA VAL A 73 21.98 4.00 0.51
C VAL A 73 22.68 4.14 1.87
N SER A 74 21.91 4.32 2.96
CA SER A 74 22.48 4.51 4.30
C SER A 74 23.07 3.24 4.90
N GLN A 75 22.45 2.08 4.64
CA GLN A 75 22.90 0.81 5.21
C GLN A 75 23.98 0.12 4.38
N PHE A 76 24.04 0.38 3.08
CA PHE A 76 24.94 -0.30 2.15
C PHE A 76 25.76 0.70 1.35
N SER A 77 27.06 0.80 1.69
CA SER A 77 27.97 1.80 1.11
C SER A 77 28.28 1.55 -0.37
N THR A 78 28.30 0.28 -0.79
CA THR A 78 28.65 -0.10 -2.16
C THR A 78 27.45 -0.66 -2.92
N GLU A 79 27.48 -0.51 -4.25
CA GLU A 79 26.45 -1.07 -5.13
C GLU A 79 26.41 -2.60 -5.02
N TYR A 80 27.55 -3.25 -4.91
CA TYR A 80 27.62 -4.68 -4.69
C TYR A 80 26.90 -5.14 -3.41
N GLN A 81 27.04 -4.41 -2.30
CA GLN A 81 26.32 -4.73 -1.06
C GLN A 81 24.82 -4.59 -1.23
N ARG A 82 24.36 -3.58 -1.96
CA ARG A 82 22.94 -3.37 -2.27
C ARG A 82 22.38 -4.49 -3.14
N GLU A 83 23.14 -4.91 -4.15
CA GLU A 83 22.80 -6.05 -5.00
C GLU A 83 22.68 -7.35 -4.19
N VAL A 84 23.69 -7.66 -3.36
CA VAL A 84 23.69 -8.85 -2.49
C VAL A 84 22.49 -8.85 -1.54
N PHE A 85 22.17 -7.71 -0.94
CA PHE A 85 21.01 -7.56 -0.08
C PHE A 85 19.71 -7.78 -0.88
N ALA A 86 19.53 -7.09 -2.01
CA ALA A 86 18.33 -7.20 -2.84
C ALA A 86 18.10 -8.63 -3.32
N LYS A 87 19.15 -9.33 -3.73
CA LYS A 87 19.12 -10.74 -4.10
C LYS A 87 18.79 -11.64 -2.91
N SER A 88 19.40 -11.41 -1.75
CA SER A 88 19.15 -12.20 -0.55
C SER A 88 17.70 -12.10 -0.10
N VAL A 89 17.11 -10.91 -0.11
CA VAL A 89 15.70 -10.70 0.21
C VAL A 89 14.83 -11.45 -0.79
N TYR A 90 15.08 -11.31 -2.09
CA TYR A 90 14.31 -11.99 -3.14
C TYR A 90 14.34 -13.52 -2.97
N CYS A 91 15.51 -14.10 -2.75
CA CYS A 91 15.69 -15.56 -2.71
C CYS A 91 15.23 -16.19 -1.40
N ARG A 92 15.19 -15.43 -0.29
CA ARG A 92 14.92 -15.99 1.05
C ARG A 92 13.57 -15.58 1.62
N MET A 93 12.89 -14.62 1.00
CA MET A 93 11.57 -14.19 1.45
C MET A 93 10.52 -15.23 1.04
N SER A 94 9.68 -15.61 1.99
CA SER A 94 8.56 -16.52 1.78
C SER A 94 7.25 -15.88 2.25
N PHE A 95 6.18 -16.15 1.53
CA PHE A 95 4.84 -15.72 1.89
C PHE A 95 4.00 -16.91 2.31
N PHE A 96 3.34 -16.78 3.44
CA PHE A 96 2.28 -17.71 3.78
C PHE A 96 0.98 -17.24 3.13
N PHE A 97 0.45 -18.09 2.28
CA PHE A 97 -0.84 -17.87 1.64
C PHE A 97 -1.91 -18.69 2.39
N SER A 98 -2.95 -18.00 2.88
CA SER A 98 -4.09 -18.64 3.49
C SER A 98 -5.34 -18.22 2.75
N GLU A 99 -6.03 -19.17 2.17
CA GLU A 99 -7.32 -18.96 1.53
C GLU A 99 -8.42 -18.83 2.58
N LEU A 100 -9.27 -17.83 2.40
CA LEU A 100 -10.49 -17.71 3.19
C LEU A 100 -11.49 -18.78 2.74
N PRO A 101 -12.09 -19.53 3.69
CA PRO A 101 -13.19 -20.43 3.34
C PRO A 101 -14.28 -19.69 2.58
N ALA A 102 -14.88 -20.34 1.58
CA ALA A 102 -15.93 -19.74 0.74
C ALA A 102 -17.12 -19.19 1.56
N SER A 103 -17.39 -19.76 2.74
CA SER A 103 -18.40 -19.27 3.67
C SER A 103 -18.11 -17.84 4.19
N TYR A 104 -16.85 -17.43 4.25
CA TYR A 104 -16.46 -16.07 4.65
C TYR A 104 -16.45 -15.12 3.45
N ALA A 105 -16.04 -15.58 2.26
CA ALA A 105 -15.96 -14.76 1.07
C ALA A 105 -17.32 -14.19 0.63
N ASN A 106 -18.39 -14.95 0.86
CA ASN A 106 -19.75 -14.58 0.48
C ASN A 106 -20.57 -13.90 1.59
N ASN A 107 -19.98 -13.69 2.78
CA ASN A 107 -20.66 -13.07 3.90
C ASN A 107 -19.85 -11.88 4.44
N PRO A 108 -20.24 -10.62 4.12
CA PRO A 108 -19.51 -9.42 4.55
C PRO A 108 -19.33 -9.32 6.08
N ALA A 109 -20.32 -9.77 6.88
CA ALA A 109 -20.24 -9.72 8.33
C ALA A 109 -19.19 -10.70 8.87
N SER A 110 -19.13 -11.90 8.30
CA SER A 110 -18.10 -12.91 8.65
C SER A 110 -16.71 -12.45 8.22
N LEU A 111 -16.61 -11.83 7.05
CA LEU A 111 -15.36 -11.25 6.54
C LEU A 111 -14.83 -10.15 7.49
N ASN A 112 -15.70 -9.25 7.93
CA ASN A 112 -15.33 -8.20 8.88
C ASN A 112 -14.85 -8.79 10.22
N LYS A 113 -15.55 -9.78 10.77
CA LYS A 113 -15.12 -10.47 12.00
C LYS A 113 -13.75 -11.14 11.83
N TYR A 114 -13.50 -11.74 10.67
CA TYR A 114 -12.19 -12.33 10.37
C TYR A 114 -11.10 -11.25 10.35
N PHE A 115 -11.33 -10.12 9.70
CA PHE A 115 -10.39 -9.01 9.69
C PHE A 115 -10.17 -8.40 11.07
N GLU A 116 -11.21 -8.26 11.88
CA GLU A 116 -11.10 -7.83 13.28
C GLU A 116 -10.23 -8.80 14.08
N ALA A 117 -10.47 -10.10 13.96
CA ALA A 117 -9.69 -11.13 14.66
C ALA A 117 -8.22 -11.16 14.22
N MET A 118 -7.95 -11.00 12.92
CA MET A 118 -6.58 -10.93 12.38
C MET A 118 -5.84 -9.66 12.81
N ASN A 119 -6.55 -8.57 13.05
CA ASN A 119 -5.99 -7.31 13.52
C ASN A 119 -5.93 -7.21 15.05
N ALA A 120 -6.61 -8.08 15.79
CA ALA A 120 -6.59 -8.08 17.26
C ALA A 120 -5.19 -8.36 17.84
N GLY A 121 -4.27 -8.96 17.07
CA GLY A 121 -2.86 -9.15 17.41
C GLY A 121 -1.93 -8.01 17.00
N GLY A 122 -2.45 -6.97 16.33
CA GLY A 122 -1.71 -5.80 15.86
C GLY A 122 -2.31 -4.48 16.39
N LYS A 123 -1.93 -3.37 15.78
CA LYS A 123 -2.63 -2.09 16.01
C LYS A 123 -4.08 -2.26 15.51
N GLY A 124 -5.04 -2.29 16.43
CA GLY A 124 -6.46 -2.38 16.09
C GLY A 124 -6.88 -1.24 15.15
N LEU A 125 -7.96 -1.47 14.40
CA LEU A 125 -8.57 -0.40 13.62
C LEU A 125 -8.91 0.77 14.55
N GLU A 126 -8.52 1.97 14.20
CA GLU A 126 -8.90 3.16 14.95
C GLU A 126 -10.43 3.36 14.84
N GLN A 127 -11.02 3.98 15.85
CA GLN A 127 -12.49 4.15 15.91
C GLN A 127 -13.06 4.82 14.64
N HIS A 128 -12.33 5.73 14.03
CA HIS A 128 -12.74 6.37 12.79
C HIS A 128 -12.71 5.41 11.59
N GLU A 129 -11.83 4.43 11.55
CA GLU A 129 -11.81 3.41 10.49
C GLU A 129 -13.01 2.46 10.61
N ILE A 130 -13.39 2.10 11.85
CA ILE A 130 -14.61 1.32 12.12
C ILE A 130 -15.85 2.11 11.69
N LEU A 131 -15.90 3.40 12.01
CA LEU A 131 -16.98 4.28 11.60
C LEU A 131 -17.09 4.40 10.08
N LYS A 132 -15.95 4.53 9.38
CA LYS A 132 -15.89 4.52 7.92
C LYS A 132 -16.58 3.31 7.31
N VAL A 133 -16.22 2.12 7.79
CA VAL A 133 -16.81 0.86 7.29
C VAL A 133 -18.31 0.84 7.51
N ARG A 134 -18.79 1.28 8.68
CA ARG A 134 -20.23 1.31 9.02
C ARG A 134 -20.99 2.31 8.14
N LEU A 135 -20.45 3.50 7.92
CA LEU A 135 -21.09 4.53 7.09
C LEU A 135 -21.12 4.16 5.60
N MET A 136 -20.15 3.36 5.15
CA MET A 136 -20.10 2.90 3.76
C MET A 136 -20.91 1.62 3.49
N GLN A 137 -21.47 0.99 4.53
CA GLN A 137 -22.37 -0.15 4.38
C GLN A 137 -23.71 0.33 3.85
N GLY A 138 -24.08 -0.13 2.63
CA GLY A 138 -25.40 0.14 2.05
C GLY A 138 -25.47 1.33 1.09
N GLU A 139 -24.39 2.04 0.87
CA GLU A 139 -24.34 3.19 -0.04
C GLU A 139 -23.90 2.78 -1.46
N ASP A 140 -24.64 3.24 -2.46
CA ASP A 140 -24.32 2.96 -3.87
C ASP A 140 -23.14 3.78 -4.40
N ASN A 141 -22.85 4.95 -3.78
CA ASN A 141 -21.78 5.85 -4.23
C ASN A 141 -20.55 5.81 -3.31
N LYS A 142 -19.97 4.61 -3.16
CA LYS A 142 -18.81 4.37 -2.29
C LYS A 142 -17.57 5.18 -2.68
N GLU A 143 -17.41 5.49 -3.95
CA GLU A 143 -16.25 6.25 -4.45
C GLU A 143 -16.31 7.71 -3.99
N HIS A 144 -17.47 8.34 -4.08
CA HIS A 144 -17.70 9.71 -3.62
C HIS A 144 -17.50 9.83 -2.11
N LEU A 145 -18.10 8.91 -1.34
CA LEU A 145 -17.94 8.86 0.12
C LEU A 145 -16.48 8.60 0.53
N THR A 146 -15.77 7.73 -0.18
CA THR A 146 -14.35 7.48 0.07
C THR A 146 -13.52 8.74 -0.14
N ARG A 147 -13.82 9.53 -1.17
CA ARG A 147 -13.14 10.79 -1.46
C ARG A 147 -13.39 11.83 -0.37
N ILE A 148 -14.65 12.00 0.06
CA ILE A 148 -15.01 12.89 1.18
C ILE A 148 -14.31 12.43 2.45
N TRP A 149 -14.38 11.14 2.75
CA TRP A 149 -13.75 10.58 3.94
C TRP A 149 -12.25 10.83 3.98
N ASN A 150 -11.55 10.56 2.88
CA ASN A 150 -10.11 10.79 2.80
C ASN A 150 -9.73 12.28 2.91
N ALA A 151 -10.61 13.19 2.47
CA ALA A 151 -10.40 14.62 2.61
C ALA A 151 -10.53 15.11 4.06
N VAL A 152 -11.39 14.47 4.88
CA VAL A 152 -11.64 14.88 6.27
C VAL A 152 -10.91 14.02 7.31
N CYS A 153 -10.38 12.86 6.94
CA CYS A 153 -9.77 11.89 7.86
C CYS A 153 -8.33 12.21 8.26
N ASP A 154 -7.75 13.29 7.80
CA ASP A 154 -6.46 13.74 8.33
C ASP A 154 -6.66 14.49 9.65
N LEU A 155 -7.24 13.78 10.62
CA LEU A 155 -7.58 14.32 11.95
C LEU A 155 -6.34 14.72 12.77
N ASN A 156 -5.15 14.29 12.35
CA ASN A 156 -3.89 14.69 12.95
C ASN A 156 -3.40 16.06 12.45
N CYS A 157 -4.04 16.63 11.43
CA CYS A 157 -3.75 17.96 10.94
C CYS A 157 -4.92 18.88 11.29
N PRO A 158 -4.81 19.75 12.31
CA PRO A 158 -5.86 20.70 12.65
C PRO A 158 -6.24 21.53 11.42
N ILE A 159 -7.53 21.71 11.18
CA ILE A 159 -8.06 22.49 10.05
C ILE A 159 -7.43 23.90 10.01
N ILE A 160 -7.18 24.49 11.16
CA ILE A 160 -6.53 25.81 11.33
C ILE A 160 -5.15 25.87 10.66
N LYS A 161 -4.37 24.81 10.67
CA LYS A 161 -3.05 24.76 10.00
C LYS A 161 -3.09 24.68 8.48
N ARG A 162 -4.23 24.35 7.88
CA ARG A 162 -4.39 24.31 6.42
C ARG A 162 -4.62 25.70 5.82
N TYR A 163 -5.21 26.63 6.57
CA TYR A 163 -5.49 27.99 6.11
C TYR A 163 -4.33 28.97 6.33
N GLU A 164 -3.33 28.61 7.12
CA GLU A 164 -2.13 29.44 7.33
C GLU A 164 -1.02 29.23 6.26
N LYS A 165 -1.28 28.42 5.24
CA LYS A 165 -0.31 28.09 4.18
C LYS A 165 -0.72 28.57 2.78
N GLU A 166 -1.76 29.37 2.65
CA GLU A 166 -2.06 30.17 1.47
C GLU A 166 -1.68 31.63 1.75
#